data_45bf16819096ff29976253bd942702d0
#
_entry.id   45bf16819096ff29976253bd942702d0
#
_cell.length_a   1.000
_cell.length_b   1.000
_cell.length_c   1.000
_cell.angle_alpha   90.00
_cell.angle_beta   90.00
_cell.angle_gamma   90.00
#
_symmetry.space_group_name_H-M   'P 1'
#
loop_
_entity.id
_entity.type
_entity.pdbx_description
1 polymer ?
#
loop_
_entity_poly.entity_id
_entity_poly.type
_entity_poly.pdbx_seq_one_letter_code
_entity_poly.pdbx_strand_id
1 'polypeptide(L)'
;RLGANQPPLSMDLSNRTALELHFADNFETHLFSVLADHYLKDGDLERARKVCAIGLEYHPKNADGLFILGQANRSDGDLQKAEQSFKSVLKNGTVHLQAATGLAEIQTELQSSEATVMKTWQQVLKWDPSNQTARELVNSFEMKKPQRKVKKIKRDAPNKGNNSIEINIRLATFTMVTVLRNQGLNHQALTVLNMLERKGADTKRIQSEKQDIIKKMED
;
A
#
# COMPACT_ATOMS: atom_id res chain seq x y z
N ARG A 1 2.25 -40.72 -20.22
CA ARG A 1 0.95 -40.05 -20.04
C ARG A 1 1.16 -38.58 -20.38
N LEU A 2 0.89 -38.22 -21.64
CA LEU A 2 0.92 -36.86 -22.16
C LEU A 2 -0.31 -36.10 -21.60
N GLY A 3 -0.08 -34.90 -21.14
CA GLY A 3 -0.96 -34.11 -20.28
C GLY A 3 -2.39 -33.93 -20.79
N ALA A 4 -3.32 -34.38 -19.99
CA ALA A 4 -4.77 -34.20 -20.12
C ALA A 4 -5.24 -32.74 -19.97
N ASN A 5 -4.31 -31.78 -19.89
CA ASN A 5 -4.61 -30.38 -19.52
C ASN A 5 -4.47 -29.37 -20.66
N GLN A 6 -4.19 -29.85 -21.92
CA GLN A 6 -4.18 -28.93 -23.05
C GLN A 6 -5.53 -28.99 -23.78
N PRO A 7 -6.15 -27.83 -24.10
CA PRO A 7 -7.33 -27.81 -24.93
C PRO A 7 -6.98 -28.46 -26.29
N PRO A 8 -7.92 -29.17 -26.92
CA PRO A 8 -7.71 -29.67 -28.27
C PRO A 8 -7.31 -28.48 -29.16
N LEU A 9 -6.27 -28.66 -29.96
CA LEU A 9 -5.61 -27.65 -30.83
C LEU A 9 -6.54 -26.86 -31.77
N SER A 10 -7.85 -27.13 -31.77
CA SER A 10 -8.88 -26.50 -32.61
C SER A 10 -10.16 -26.10 -31.87
N MET A 11 -10.12 -26.00 -30.51
CA MET A 11 -11.33 -25.65 -29.77
C MET A 11 -11.64 -24.15 -29.94
N ASP A 12 -12.84 -23.85 -30.43
CA ASP A 12 -13.35 -22.51 -30.55
C ASP A 12 -13.77 -22.01 -29.15
N LEU A 13 -12.97 -21.10 -28.56
CA LEU A 13 -13.21 -20.52 -27.24
C LEU A 13 -14.42 -19.56 -27.19
N SER A 14 -14.99 -19.20 -28.35
CA SER A 14 -16.24 -18.46 -28.44
C SER A 14 -17.47 -19.35 -28.31
N ASN A 15 -17.30 -20.66 -28.50
CA ASN A 15 -18.37 -21.65 -28.43
C ASN A 15 -18.58 -22.11 -26.99
N ARG A 16 -19.57 -21.50 -26.31
CA ARG A 16 -19.89 -21.82 -24.90
C ARG A 16 -20.23 -23.30 -24.71
N THR A 17 -21.00 -23.94 -25.62
CA THR A 17 -21.37 -25.34 -25.49
C THR A 17 -20.15 -26.26 -25.55
N ALA A 18 -19.19 -25.94 -26.40
CA ALA A 18 -17.93 -26.69 -26.46
C ALA A 18 -17.12 -26.53 -25.15
N LEU A 19 -17.09 -25.33 -24.57
CA LEU A 19 -16.45 -25.08 -23.28
C LEU A 19 -17.15 -25.80 -22.13
N GLU A 20 -18.50 -25.84 -22.12
CA GLU A 20 -19.30 -26.58 -21.14
C GLU A 20 -18.97 -28.09 -21.17
N LEU A 21 -18.96 -28.68 -22.35
CA LEU A 21 -18.61 -30.11 -22.54
C LEU A 21 -17.18 -30.39 -22.10
N HIS A 22 -16.24 -29.56 -22.54
CA HIS A 22 -14.83 -29.72 -22.12
C HIS A 22 -14.65 -29.57 -20.60
N PHE A 23 -15.34 -28.64 -19.98
CA PHE A 23 -15.29 -28.45 -18.52
C PHE A 23 -15.93 -29.62 -17.77
N ALA A 24 -17.04 -30.17 -18.28
CA ALA A 24 -17.69 -31.33 -17.69
C ALA A 24 -16.79 -32.59 -17.74
N ASP A 25 -16.03 -32.75 -18.80
CA ASP A 25 -15.08 -33.86 -18.95
C ASP A 25 -13.77 -33.66 -18.19
N ASN A 26 -13.41 -32.39 -17.90
CA ASN A 26 -12.14 -32.04 -17.27
C ASN A 26 -12.28 -30.78 -16.38
N PHE A 27 -12.58 -30.97 -15.11
CA PHE A 27 -12.69 -29.87 -14.13
C PHE A 27 -11.33 -29.19 -13.81
N GLU A 28 -10.21 -29.87 -14.07
CA GLU A 28 -8.86 -29.32 -13.87
C GLU A 28 -8.42 -28.36 -14.99
N THR A 29 -9.27 -28.15 -15.99
CA THR A 29 -8.93 -27.27 -17.11
C THR A 29 -8.77 -25.82 -16.69
N HIS A 30 -7.75 -25.13 -17.21
CA HIS A 30 -7.61 -23.67 -17.06
C HIS A 30 -8.69 -22.88 -17.81
N LEU A 31 -9.43 -23.53 -18.73
CA LEU A 31 -10.49 -22.87 -19.50
C LEU A 31 -11.76 -22.57 -18.68
N PHE A 32 -11.81 -22.98 -17.41
CA PHE A 32 -12.93 -22.64 -16.54
C PHE A 32 -13.15 -21.12 -16.43
N SER A 33 -12.07 -20.32 -16.46
CA SER A 33 -12.18 -18.86 -16.40
C SER A 33 -12.83 -18.30 -17.67
N VAL A 34 -12.53 -18.88 -18.84
CA VAL A 34 -13.17 -18.47 -20.10
C VAL A 34 -14.67 -18.82 -20.08
N LEU A 35 -15.02 -20.02 -19.62
CA LEU A 35 -16.44 -20.43 -19.48
C LEU A 35 -17.18 -19.53 -18.48
N ALA A 36 -16.56 -19.25 -17.35
CA ALA A 36 -17.15 -18.36 -16.33
C ALA A 36 -17.35 -16.93 -16.85
N ASP A 37 -16.45 -16.43 -17.69
CA ASP A 37 -16.57 -15.12 -18.34
C ASP A 37 -17.76 -15.07 -19.33
N HIS A 38 -18.02 -16.16 -20.07
CA HIS A 38 -19.21 -16.26 -20.89
C HIS A 38 -20.47 -16.16 -20.04
N TYR A 39 -20.56 -16.91 -18.93
CA TYR A 39 -21.73 -16.80 -18.04
C TYR A 39 -21.89 -15.42 -17.43
N LEU A 40 -20.77 -14.78 -17.03
CA LEU A 40 -20.80 -13.43 -16.50
C LEU A 40 -21.35 -12.43 -17.51
N LYS A 41 -20.92 -12.51 -18.79
CA LYS A 41 -21.39 -11.66 -19.88
C LYS A 41 -22.87 -11.87 -20.20
N ASP A 42 -23.35 -13.09 -20.06
CA ASP A 42 -24.76 -13.46 -20.26
C ASP A 42 -25.63 -13.06 -19.03
N GLY A 43 -25.02 -12.56 -17.94
CA GLY A 43 -25.72 -12.22 -16.70
C GLY A 43 -26.07 -13.42 -15.82
N ASP A 44 -25.61 -14.62 -16.15
CA ASP A 44 -25.81 -15.82 -15.36
C ASP A 44 -24.75 -15.91 -14.22
N LEU A 45 -24.97 -15.07 -13.23
CA LEU A 45 -24.02 -14.92 -12.11
C LEU A 45 -23.88 -16.21 -11.29
N GLU A 46 -24.98 -17.00 -11.22
CA GLU A 46 -24.95 -18.26 -10.45
C GLU A 46 -24.04 -19.29 -11.08
N ARG A 47 -24.17 -19.52 -12.42
CA ARG A 47 -23.28 -20.44 -13.12
C ARG A 47 -21.85 -19.93 -13.19
N ALA A 48 -21.63 -18.62 -13.38
CA ALA A 48 -20.31 -18.03 -13.33
C ALA A 48 -19.60 -18.33 -11.99
N ARG A 49 -20.27 -18.14 -10.86
CA ARG A 49 -19.73 -18.44 -9.53
C ARG A 49 -19.44 -19.93 -9.33
N LYS A 50 -20.36 -20.81 -9.76
CA LYS A 50 -20.17 -22.27 -9.64
C LYS A 50 -18.96 -22.75 -10.41
N VAL A 51 -18.82 -22.32 -11.67
CA VAL A 51 -17.66 -22.65 -12.50
C VAL A 51 -16.37 -22.13 -11.91
N CYS A 52 -16.35 -20.88 -11.43
CA CYS A 52 -15.20 -20.32 -10.72
C CYS A 52 -14.87 -21.10 -9.45
N ALA A 53 -15.86 -21.49 -8.64
CA ALA A 53 -15.62 -22.24 -7.41
C ALA A 53 -14.94 -23.58 -7.71
N ILE A 54 -15.45 -24.35 -8.65
CA ILE A 54 -14.85 -25.63 -9.06
C ILE A 54 -13.45 -25.43 -9.62
N GLY A 55 -13.27 -24.52 -10.57
CA GLY A 55 -11.97 -24.31 -11.22
C GLY A 55 -10.89 -23.78 -10.25
N LEU A 56 -11.27 -22.96 -9.27
CA LEU A 56 -10.37 -22.43 -8.25
C LEU A 56 -9.97 -23.47 -7.20
N GLU A 57 -10.68 -24.58 -7.02
CA GLU A 57 -10.22 -25.72 -6.20
C GLU A 57 -8.93 -26.32 -6.79
N TYR A 58 -8.85 -26.42 -8.11
CA TYR A 58 -7.66 -26.95 -8.80
C TYR A 58 -6.62 -25.85 -9.06
N HIS A 59 -7.05 -24.61 -9.32
CA HIS A 59 -6.20 -23.48 -9.68
C HIS A 59 -6.42 -22.27 -8.75
N PRO A 60 -6.10 -22.37 -7.45
CA PRO A 60 -6.46 -21.35 -6.45
C PRO A 60 -5.82 -19.97 -6.65
N LYS A 61 -4.82 -19.89 -7.51
CA LYS A 61 -4.11 -18.63 -7.85
C LYS A 61 -4.44 -18.10 -9.25
N ASN A 62 -5.40 -18.70 -9.94
CA ASN A 62 -5.79 -18.24 -11.28
C ASN A 62 -6.40 -16.82 -11.16
N ALA A 63 -5.69 -15.84 -11.72
CA ALA A 63 -6.07 -14.42 -11.58
C ALA A 63 -7.38 -14.11 -12.31
N ASP A 64 -7.59 -14.69 -13.49
CA ASP A 64 -8.80 -14.48 -14.29
C ASP A 64 -10.03 -15.07 -13.59
N GLY A 65 -9.92 -16.31 -13.08
CA GLY A 65 -10.99 -16.94 -12.31
C GLY A 65 -11.35 -16.16 -11.05
N LEU A 66 -10.35 -15.70 -10.29
CA LEU A 66 -10.57 -14.85 -9.11
C LEU A 66 -11.20 -13.49 -9.48
N PHE A 67 -10.78 -12.91 -10.60
CA PHE A 67 -11.33 -11.64 -11.09
C PHE A 67 -12.81 -11.79 -11.48
N ILE A 68 -13.13 -12.83 -12.26
CA ILE A 68 -14.51 -13.11 -12.70
C ILE A 68 -15.41 -13.41 -11.49
N LEU A 69 -14.92 -14.19 -10.52
CA LEU A 69 -15.64 -14.43 -9.26
C LEU A 69 -15.91 -13.11 -8.51
N GLY A 70 -14.94 -12.20 -8.48
CA GLY A 70 -15.10 -10.87 -7.91
C GLY A 70 -16.17 -10.05 -8.61
N GLN A 71 -16.17 -10.06 -9.95
CA GLN A 71 -17.16 -9.38 -10.75
C GLN A 71 -18.58 -9.96 -10.56
N ALA A 72 -18.71 -11.28 -10.55
CA ALA A 72 -19.99 -11.94 -10.32
C ALA A 72 -20.55 -11.64 -8.93
N ASN A 73 -19.72 -11.63 -7.89
CA ASN A 73 -20.14 -11.26 -6.54
C ASN A 73 -20.52 -9.78 -6.45
N ARG A 74 -19.78 -8.89 -7.13
CA ARG A 74 -20.11 -7.46 -7.19
C ARG A 74 -21.46 -7.22 -7.85
N SER A 75 -21.74 -7.89 -8.98
CA SER A 75 -22.99 -7.78 -9.70
C SER A 75 -24.19 -8.33 -8.91
N ASP A 76 -23.95 -9.28 -8.01
CA ASP A 76 -24.93 -9.87 -7.09
C ASP A 76 -25.13 -9.02 -5.80
N GLY A 77 -24.33 -7.95 -5.64
CA GLY A 77 -24.37 -7.08 -4.46
C GLY A 77 -23.57 -7.59 -3.25
N ASP A 78 -22.90 -8.74 -3.34
CA ASP A 78 -22.02 -9.25 -2.27
C ASP A 78 -20.65 -8.59 -2.34
N LEU A 79 -20.60 -7.33 -1.90
CA LEU A 79 -19.40 -6.48 -1.97
C LEU A 79 -18.25 -7.03 -1.14
N GLN A 80 -18.54 -7.73 -0.01
CA GLN A 80 -17.50 -8.29 0.84
C GLN A 80 -16.78 -9.45 0.13
N LYS A 81 -17.51 -10.37 -0.51
CA LYS A 81 -16.90 -11.45 -1.28
C LYS A 81 -16.18 -10.92 -2.53
N ALA A 82 -16.74 -9.89 -3.17
CA ALA A 82 -16.08 -9.24 -4.29
C ALA A 82 -14.74 -8.60 -3.87
N GLU A 83 -14.71 -7.91 -2.73
CA GLU A 83 -13.48 -7.35 -2.16
C GLU A 83 -12.41 -8.41 -1.89
N GLN A 84 -12.81 -9.54 -1.28
CA GLN A 84 -11.90 -10.66 -1.00
C GLN A 84 -11.31 -11.25 -2.29
N SER A 85 -12.14 -11.43 -3.32
CA SER A 85 -11.72 -11.97 -4.60
C SER A 85 -10.72 -11.05 -5.29
N PHE A 86 -10.99 -9.74 -5.37
CA PHE A 86 -10.05 -8.77 -5.96
C PHE A 86 -8.76 -8.62 -5.16
N LYS A 87 -8.82 -8.66 -3.83
CA LYS A 87 -7.61 -8.70 -2.98
C LYS A 87 -6.76 -9.95 -3.30
N SER A 88 -7.39 -11.09 -3.53
CA SER A 88 -6.69 -12.33 -3.88
C SER A 88 -5.99 -12.25 -5.23
N VAL A 89 -6.61 -11.62 -6.25
CA VAL A 89 -5.97 -11.32 -7.53
C VAL A 89 -4.67 -10.54 -7.32
N LEU A 90 -4.75 -9.44 -6.54
CA LEU A 90 -3.62 -8.53 -6.35
C LEU A 90 -2.52 -9.12 -5.45
N LYS A 91 -2.88 -10.01 -4.51
CA LYS A 91 -1.93 -10.67 -3.61
C LYS A 91 -0.98 -11.60 -4.35
N ASN A 92 -1.40 -12.16 -5.48
CA ASN A 92 -0.58 -13.06 -6.29
C ASN A 92 0.53 -12.34 -7.08
N GLY A 93 0.71 -11.02 -6.88
CA GLY A 93 1.74 -10.22 -7.54
C GLY A 93 1.42 -9.87 -8.99
N THR A 94 0.24 -10.21 -9.48
CA THR A 94 -0.20 -9.89 -10.84
C THR A 94 -0.58 -8.42 -10.93
N VAL A 95 -0.06 -7.72 -11.93
CA VAL A 95 -0.56 -6.38 -12.27
C VAL A 95 -1.90 -6.55 -12.97
N HIS A 96 -2.98 -6.27 -12.27
CA HIS A 96 -4.34 -6.38 -12.77
C HIS A 96 -5.11 -5.10 -12.49
N LEU A 97 -5.05 -4.17 -13.45
CA LEU A 97 -5.61 -2.83 -13.30
C LEU A 97 -7.10 -2.85 -12.98
N GLN A 98 -7.88 -3.66 -13.70
CA GLN A 98 -9.33 -3.76 -13.49
C GLN A 98 -9.69 -4.27 -12.08
N ALA A 99 -8.93 -5.27 -11.56
CA ALA A 99 -9.14 -5.74 -10.20
C ALA A 99 -8.77 -4.68 -9.14
N ALA A 100 -7.71 -3.90 -9.38
CA ALA A 100 -7.33 -2.82 -8.48
C ALA A 100 -8.37 -1.69 -8.48
N THR A 101 -8.87 -1.31 -9.65
CA THR A 101 -9.92 -0.29 -9.78
C THR A 101 -11.22 -0.78 -9.12
N GLY A 102 -11.66 -2.01 -9.42
CA GLY A 102 -12.85 -2.60 -8.80
C GLY A 102 -12.73 -2.73 -7.27
N LEU A 103 -11.53 -3.09 -6.78
CA LEU A 103 -11.25 -3.11 -5.34
C LEU A 103 -11.37 -1.73 -4.71
N ALA A 104 -10.81 -0.71 -5.34
CA ALA A 104 -10.82 0.66 -4.82
C ALA A 104 -12.25 1.24 -4.80
N GLU A 105 -13.05 0.96 -5.83
CA GLU A 105 -14.46 1.34 -5.90
C GLU A 105 -15.27 0.69 -4.78
N ILE A 106 -15.15 -0.64 -4.62
CA ILE A 106 -15.84 -1.40 -3.56
C ILE A 106 -15.44 -0.89 -2.17
N GLN A 107 -14.16 -0.64 -1.93
CA GLN A 107 -13.70 -0.11 -0.64
C GLN A 107 -14.24 1.27 -0.36
N THR A 108 -14.43 2.09 -1.39
CA THR A 108 -15.08 3.41 -1.28
C THR A 108 -16.56 3.25 -0.93
N GLU A 109 -17.26 2.33 -1.59
CA GLU A 109 -18.68 2.04 -1.35
C GLU A 109 -18.93 1.43 0.03
N LEU A 110 -18.09 0.51 0.47
CA LEU A 110 -18.11 -0.09 1.82
C LEU A 110 -17.67 0.89 2.93
N GLN A 111 -17.33 2.13 2.59
CA GLN A 111 -16.81 3.12 3.53
C GLN A 111 -15.64 2.60 4.36
N SER A 112 -14.76 1.83 3.73
CA SER A 112 -13.53 1.35 4.35
C SER A 112 -12.68 2.52 4.86
N SER A 113 -11.70 2.24 5.75
CA SER A 113 -10.85 3.30 6.30
C SER A 113 -10.20 4.14 5.19
N GLU A 114 -10.16 5.47 5.38
CA GLU A 114 -9.58 6.42 4.43
C GLU A 114 -8.16 6.01 3.99
N ALA A 115 -7.37 5.48 4.92
CA ALA A 115 -6.02 5.01 4.63
C ALA A 115 -6.02 3.80 3.68
N THR A 116 -6.99 2.89 3.80
CA THR A 116 -7.14 1.72 2.92
C THR A 116 -7.55 2.15 1.52
N VAL A 117 -8.61 2.96 1.43
CA VAL A 117 -9.13 3.50 0.16
C VAL A 117 -8.04 4.28 -0.58
N MET A 118 -7.37 5.19 0.12
CA MET A 118 -6.27 5.99 -0.44
C MET A 118 -5.14 5.11 -0.98
N LYS A 119 -4.72 4.10 -0.22
CA LYS A 119 -3.65 3.18 -0.64
C LYS A 119 -4.01 2.45 -1.94
N THR A 120 -5.25 1.98 -2.05
CA THR A 120 -5.70 1.23 -3.24
C THR A 120 -5.81 2.16 -4.46
N TRP A 121 -6.34 3.39 -4.31
CA TRP A 121 -6.38 4.37 -5.40
C TRP A 121 -4.99 4.85 -5.82
N GLN A 122 -4.05 4.99 -4.89
CA GLN A 122 -2.64 5.26 -5.23
C GLN A 122 -2.01 4.12 -6.04
N GLN A 123 -2.38 2.86 -5.73
CA GLN A 123 -1.94 1.71 -6.53
C GLN A 123 -2.52 1.74 -7.95
N VAL A 124 -3.78 2.12 -8.11
CA VAL A 124 -4.40 2.33 -9.44
C VAL A 124 -3.63 3.41 -10.21
N LEU A 125 -3.34 4.57 -9.60
CA LEU A 125 -2.57 5.65 -10.24
C LEU A 125 -1.15 5.25 -10.63
N LYS A 126 -0.53 4.35 -9.88
CA LYS A 126 0.80 3.83 -10.22
C LYS A 126 0.78 3.03 -11.53
N TRP A 127 -0.30 2.32 -11.81
CA TRP A 127 -0.45 1.49 -13.01
C TRP A 127 -1.14 2.24 -14.15
N ASP A 128 -2.07 3.13 -13.83
CA ASP A 128 -2.75 4.01 -14.77
C ASP A 128 -2.75 5.46 -14.25
N PRO A 129 -1.69 6.24 -14.56
CA PRO A 129 -1.60 7.65 -14.18
C PRO A 129 -2.69 8.53 -14.82
N SER A 130 -3.37 8.05 -15.87
CA SER A 130 -4.41 8.81 -16.58
C SER A 130 -5.79 8.69 -15.93
N ASN A 131 -5.97 7.77 -14.98
CA ASN A 131 -7.24 7.52 -14.31
C ASN A 131 -7.71 8.76 -13.52
N GLN A 132 -8.71 9.43 -14.05
CA GLN A 132 -9.19 10.70 -13.51
C GLN A 132 -9.86 10.51 -12.13
N THR A 133 -10.70 9.48 -11.97
CA THR A 133 -11.38 9.17 -10.70
C THR A 133 -10.36 8.94 -9.57
N ALA A 134 -9.33 8.14 -9.85
CA ALA A 134 -8.28 7.86 -8.88
C ALA A 134 -7.51 9.14 -8.48
N ARG A 135 -7.23 10.00 -9.46
CA ARG A 135 -6.55 11.28 -9.24
C ARG A 135 -7.37 12.23 -8.38
N GLU A 136 -8.65 12.37 -8.68
CA GLU A 136 -9.57 13.25 -7.94
C GLU A 136 -9.74 12.78 -6.49
N LEU A 137 -9.94 11.47 -6.28
CA LEU A 137 -10.09 10.91 -4.93
C LEU A 137 -8.80 11.04 -4.11
N VAL A 138 -7.64 10.68 -4.66
CA VAL A 138 -6.36 10.82 -3.95
C VAL A 138 -6.11 12.29 -3.58
N ASN A 139 -6.34 13.22 -4.50
CA ASN A 139 -6.19 14.65 -4.22
C ASN A 139 -7.15 15.14 -3.12
N SER A 140 -8.41 14.66 -3.13
CA SER A 140 -9.39 15.02 -2.10
C SER A 140 -8.97 14.58 -0.70
N PHE A 141 -8.38 13.38 -0.57
CA PHE A 141 -7.84 12.86 0.68
C PHE A 141 -6.58 13.62 1.13
N GLU A 142 -5.72 14.02 0.19
CA GLU A 142 -4.52 14.80 0.50
C GLU A 142 -4.86 16.21 0.98
N MET A 143 -5.91 16.83 0.42
CA MET A 143 -6.40 18.14 0.86
C MET A 143 -7.04 18.10 2.25
N LYS A 144 -7.66 16.98 2.65
CA LYS A 144 -8.24 16.79 3.98
C LYS A 144 -7.19 16.56 5.07
N LYS A 145 -5.99 16.10 4.72
CA LYS A 145 -4.90 16.01 5.70
C LYS A 145 -4.60 17.42 6.17
N PRO A 146 -4.67 17.70 7.51
CA PRO A 146 -4.24 18.98 8.03
C PRO A 146 -2.83 19.23 7.49
N GLN A 147 -2.69 20.26 6.67
CA GLN A 147 -1.37 20.65 6.18
C GLN A 147 -0.52 20.85 7.45
N ARG A 148 0.34 19.90 7.77
CA ARG A 148 1.49 20.20 8.61
C ARG A 148 2.13 21.37 7.88
N LYS A 149 1.92 22.58 8.40
CA LYS A 149 2.63 23.77 7.94
C LYS A 149 4.10 23.40 8.03
N VAL A 150 4.64 22.90 6.93
CA VAL A 150 6.08 22.92 6.71
C VAL A 150 6.34 24.43 6.69
N LYS A 151 6.80 24.97 7.84
CA LYS A 151 7.39 26.30 7.83
C LYS A 151 8.41 26.25 6.72
N LYS A 152 8.10 26.89 5.59
CA LYS A 152 9.08 27.19 4.56
C LYS A 152 10.20 27.90 5.30
N ILE A 153 11.29 27.18 5.56
CA ILE A 153 12.54 27.79 5.94
C ILE A 153 12.89 28.63 4.72
N LYS A 154 12.57 29.94 4.80
CA LYS A 154 13.15 30.91 3.90
C LYS A 154 14.65 30.71 4.03
N ARG A 155 15.28 30.25 2.98
CA ARG A 155 16.72 30.30 2.83
C ARG A 155 17.05 31.76 2.58
N ASP A 156 17.08 32.54 3.64
CA ASP A 156 17.69 33.85 3.61
C ASP A 156 19.20 33.63 3.58
N ALA A 157 19.88 34.46 2.80
CA ALA A 157 21.30 34.45 2.53
C ALA A 157 22.19 34.32 3.79
N PRO A 158 23.46 33.87 3.65
CA PRO A 158 24.29 33.48 4.76
C PRO A 158 24.60 34.66 5.68
N ASN A 159 23.91 34.73 6.82
CA ASN A 159 24.30 35.60 7.90
C ASN A 159 25.33 34.88 8.76
N LYS A 160 26.54 35.40 8.78
CA LYS A 160 27.63 34.95 9.65
C LYS A 160 27.23 35.19 11.09
N GLY A 161 27.10 34.13 11.90
CA GLY A 161 27.04 34.23 13.36
C GLY A 161 25.75 33.61 13.95
N ASN A 162 25.92 32.49 14.66
CA ASN A 162 24.99 31.72 15.46
C ASN A 162 24.11 30.71 14.68
N ASN A 163 24.71 29.57 14.36
CA ASN A 163 23.97 28.33 14.08
C ASN A 163 23.35 27.78 15.37
N SER A 164 22.23 28.34 15.82
CA SER A 164 21.39 27.70 16.83
C SER A 164 20.58 26.63 16.13
N ILE A 165 21.01 25.37 16.23
CA ILE A 165 20.20 24.22 15.83
C ILE A 165 19.02 24.18 16.80
N GLU A 166 17.79 24.42 16.33
CA GLU A 166 16.57 24.18 17.12
C GLU A 166 16.42 22.67 17.36
N ILE A 167 17.06 22.18 18.43
CA ILE A 167 16.99 20.79 18.86
C ILE A 167 15.66 20.59 19.59
N ASN A 168 14.82 19.69 19.05
CA ASN A 168 13.60 19.34 19.77
C ASN A 168 13.95 18.63 21.08
N ILE A 169 13.41 19.12 22.19
CA ILE A 169 13.65 18.62 23.55
C ILE A 169 13.40 17.09 23.67
N ARG A 170 12.54 16.52 22.83
CA ARG A 170 12.27 15.07 22.78
C ARG A 170 13.44 14.25 22.25
N LEU A 171 14.29 14.83 21.43
CA LEU A 171 15.44 14.18 20.77
C LEU A 171 16.74 14.35 21.56
N ALA A 172 16.76 15.18 22.63
CA ALA A 172 17.94 15.38 23.46
C ALA A 172 18.32 14.07 24.16
N THR A 173 19.56 13.59 23.91
CA THR A 173 20.16 12.40 24.53
C THR A 173 21.63 12.63 24.83
N PHE A 174 22.21 11.88 25.77
CA PHE A 174 23.66 11.94 26.06
C PHE A 174 24.50 11.52 24.84
N THR A 175 24.02 10.60 24.01
CA THR A 175 24.69 10.23 22.75
C THR A 175 24.84 11.45 21.83
N MET A 176 23.80 12.30 21.75
CA MET A 176 23.84 13.51 20.95
C MET A 176 24.87 14.51 21.49
N VAL A 177 25.00 14.63 22.81
CA VAL A 177 26.06 15.44 23.46
C VAL A 177 27.44 14.97 23.03
N THR A 178 27.69 13.65 23.07
CA THR A 178 28.96 13.05 22.66
C THR A 178 29.29 13.32 21.19
N VAL A 179 28.31 13.17 20.29
CA VAL A 179 28.48 13.44 18.86
C VAL A 179 28.82 14.90 18.61
N LEU A 180 28.08 15.84 19.20
CA LEU A 180 28.31 17.27 19.04
C LEU A 180 29.68 17.71 19.59
N ARG A 181 30.09 17.13 20.73
CA ARG A 181 31.44 17.36 21.31
C ARG A 181 32.55 16.87 20.38
N ASN A 182 32.40 15.69 19.77
CA ASN A 182 33.38 15.14 18.83
C ASN A 182 33.47 15.95 17.53
N GLN A 183 32.41 16.64 17.16
CA GLN A 183 32.35 17.56 16.00
C GLN A 183 32.85 18.99 16.34
N GLY A 184 33.29 19.24 17.57
CA GLY A 184 33.72 20.58 18.00
C GLY A 184 32.57 21.57 18.24
N LEU A 185 31.31 21.11 18.20
CA LEU A 185 30.12 21.94 18.36
C LEU A 185 29.74 22.11 19.84
N ASN A 186 30.69 22.61 20.63
CA ASN A 186 30.65 22.68 22.11
C ASN A 186 29.42 23.48 22.63
N HIS A 187 29.09 24.62 22.03
CA HIS A 187 27.91 25.41 22.42
C HIS A 187 26.59 24.65 22.22
N GLN A 188 26.50 23.86 21.18
CA GLN A 188 25.31 23.04 20.91
C GLN A 188 25.23 21.85 21.85
N ALA A 189 26.37 21.24 22.22
CA ALA A 189 26.42 20.19 23.22
C ALA A 189 25.95 20.69 24.59
N LEU A 190 26.34 21.90 25.00
CA LEU A 190 25.86 22.56 26.24
C LEU A 190 24.33 22.80 26.17
N THR A 191 23.81 23.20 25.01
CA THR A 191 22.38 23.40 24.82
C THR A 191 21.60 22.09 25.04
N VAL A 192 22.10 20.97 24.51
CA VAL A 192 21.51 19.64 24.70
C VAL A 192 21.55 19.21 26.15
N LEU A 193 22.65 19.47 26.87
CA LEU A 193 22.78 19.19 28.31
C LEU A 193 21.74 19.98 29.12
N ASN A 194 21.52 21.26 28.83
CA ASN A 194 20.47 22.05 29.47
C ASN A 194 19.05 21.50 29.19
N MET A 195 18.82 20.93 28.00
CA MET A 195 17.57 20.26 27.68
C MET A 195 17.39 18.96 28.45
N LEU A 196 18.47 18.19 28.65
CA LEU A 196 18.47 16.95 29.45
C LEU A 196 18.21 17.26 30.93
N GLU A 197 18.74 18.36 31.44
CA GLU A 197 18.49 18.81 32.80
C GLU A 197 17.00 19.16 33.02
N ARG A 198 16.39 19.86 32.07
CA ARG A 198 14.94 20.14 32.08
C ARG A 198 14.06 18.88 31.98
N LYS A 199 14.57 17.79 31.41
CA LYS A 199 13.91 16.46 31.35
C LYS A 199 14.06 15.69 32.68
N GLY A 200 14.82 16.17 33.65
CA GLY A 200 15.08 15.42 34.86
C GLY A 200 16.09 14.28 34.74
N ALA A 201 17.00 14.37 33.76
CA ALA A 201 18.07 13.39 33.61
C ALA A 201 19.13 13.54 34.71
N ASP A 202 20.02 12.55 34.83
CA ASP A 202 21.05 12.49 35.89
C ASP A 202 21.88 13.78 36.01
N THR A 203 21.60 14.55 37.05
CA THR A 203 22.18 15.86 37.31
C THR A 203 23.71 15.78 37.51
N LYS A 204 24.21 14.72 38.17
CA LYS A 204 25.65 14.54 38.39
C LYS A 204 26.42 14.37 37.10
N ARG A 205 25.87 13.52 36.20
CA ARG A 205 26.44 13.29 34.88
C ARG A 205 26.39 14.53 34.01
N ILE A 206 25.30 15.30 34.05
CA ILE A 206 25.15 16.57 33.32
C ILE A 206 26.21 17.58 33.76
N GLN A 207 26.42 17.74 35.07
CA GLN A 207 27.43 18.66 35.59
C GLN A 207 28.85 18.27 35.18
N SER A 208 29.19 16.97 35.24
CA SER A 208 30.49 16.50 34.82
C SER A 208 30.74 16.77 33.32
N GLU A 209 29.78 16.44 32.45
CA GLU A 209 29.88 16.71 31.01
C GLU A 209 29.94 18.20 30.66
N LYS A 210 29.22 19.07 31.42
CA LYS A 210 29.32 20.53 31.27
C LYS A 210 30.71 21.05 31.61
N GLN A 211 31.30 20.59 32.70
CA GLN A 211 32.64 21.01 33.15
C GLN A 211 33.70 20.58 32.11
N ASP A 212 33.61 19.36 31.60
CA ASP A 212 34.55 18.83 30.58
C ASP A 212 34.49 19.65 29.28
N ILE A 213 33.26 20.08 28.88
CA ILE A 213 33.10 20.89 27.67
C ILE A 213 33.65 22.30 27.88
N ILE A 214 33.36 22.94 29.03
CA ILE A 214 33.84 24.28 29.33
C ILE A 214 35.36 24.30 29.38
N LYS A 215 35.98 23.35 30.09
CA LYS A 215 37.44 23.25 30.17
C LYS A 215 38.10 23.13 28.79
N LYS A 216 37.47 22.36 27.87
CA LYS A 216 37.96 22.20 26.50
C LYS A 216 37.74 23.41 25.61
N MET A 217 36.94 24.39 26.04
CA MET A 217 36.71 25.63 25.30
C MET A 217 37.66 26.77 25.77
N GLU A 218 38.30 26.57 26.94
CA GLU A 218 39.24 27.55 27.54
C GLU A 218 40.70 27.20 27.15
N ASP A 219 40.97 25.94 26.72
CA ASP A 219 42.28 25.49 26.18
C ASP A 219 42.33 25.78 24.64
#